data_b4a119dc855ed8fcb62b5b5943ff4fc9
#
_entry.id   b4a119dc855ed8fcb62b5b5943ff4fc9
#
_cell.length_a   1.000
_cell.length_b   1.000
_cell.length_c   1.000
_cell.angle_alpha   90.00
_cell.angle_beta   90.00
_cell.angle_gamma   90.00
#
_symmetry.space_group_name_H-M   'P 1'
#
loop_
_entity.id
_entity.type
_entity.pdbx_description
1 polymer ?
#
loop_
_entity_poly.entity_id
_entity_poly.type
_entity_poly.pdbx_seq_one_letter_code
_entity_poly.pdbx_strand_id
1 'polypeptide(L)'
;MPRGSNQKFKLYYLAKILIQKTDSTHYITMPEIIKELERYDVSAERKSLYNDIKDLEKLGLEVVGESVGRSFHYHVVSSKFELPELKLLVDAIQSAKFITEKKSNELIKKLEDFVSCYEARSLQRQVYVTGRIKTVNESIYYNVDAIHDAINENKKITFQYFNWNVKKEMELRHNGAYYIISPWGLSWDDENYYLVGFDSGSNSVKHYRVDKMLHIDTVDEPRDGESKIRDLNMADYARKSFNMFSAEEKNVKIRFKNDFAGVVIDRFGNNIIMMPDGPEHFIINVTVQFSKQFIHWVFSLGDGAKIIGPKAVVDSVKDEIENLRKSYFE
;
A
#
# COMPACT_ATOMS: atom_id res chain seq x y z
N MET A 1 23.91 -28.76 -39.55
CA MET A 1 22.47 -28.55 -39.47
C MET A 1 22.19 -27.07 -39.25
N PRO A 2 21.29 -26.45 -39.99
CA PRO A 2 20.96 -25.06 -39.72
C PRO A 2 20.43 -24.97 -38.28
N ARG A 3 20.99 -24.07 -37.48
CA ARG A 3 20.48 -23.74 -36.17
C ARG A 3 19.05 -23.23 -36.37
N GLY A 4 18.07 -23.87 -35.71
CA GLY A 4 16.68 -23.42 -35.77
C GLY A 4 16.54 -21.93 -35.41
N SER A 5 15.54 -21.26 -35.96
CA SER A 5 15.29 -19.86 -35.70
C SER A 5 15.03 -19.65 -34.18
N ASN A 6 15.45 -18.51 -33.65
CA ASN A 6 15.17 -18.06 -32.30
C ASN A 6 15.67 -18.95 -31.13
N GLN A 7 16.67 -19.81 -31.36
CA GLN A 7 17.20 -20.70 -30.30
C GLN A 7 17.64 -19.98 -29.02
N LYS A 8 18.05 -18.72 -29.13
CA LYS A 8 18.42 -17.90 -27.96
C LYS A 8 17.26 -17.67 -26.98
N PHE A 9 16.03 -17.71 -27.47
CA PHE A 9 14.82 -17.48 -26.68
C PHE A 9 14.15 -18.78 -26.22
N LYS A 10 14.68 -19.93 -26.60
CA LYS A 10 14.06 -21.23 -26.33
C LYS A 10 13.77 -21.45 -24.85
N LEU A 11 14.77 -21.25 -23.99
CA LEU A 11 14.62 -21.47 -22.55
C LEU A 11 13.61 -20.51 -21.91
N TYR A 12 13.60 -19.25 -22.36
CA TYR A 12 12.63 -18.24 -21.91
C TYR A 12 11.19 -18.63 -22.28
N TYR A 13 10.95 -18.99 -23.54
CA TYR A 13 9.60 -19.38 -23.96
C TYR A 13 9.18 -20.72 -23.36
N LEU A 14 10.09 -21.66 -23.15
CA LEU A 14 9.81 -22.92 -22.46
C LEU A 14 9.34 -22.65 -21.03
N ALA A 15 10.06 -21.82 -20.26
CA ALA A 15 9.66 -21.42 -18.93
C ALA A 15 8.26 -20.76 -18.95
N LYS A 16 8.05 -19.81 -19.85
CA LYS A 16 6.78 -19.10 -20.00
C LYS A 16 5.62 -20.05 -20.30
N ILE A 17 5.80 -21.00 -21.21
CA ILE A 17 4.78 -22.00 -21.58
C ILE A 17 4.44 -22.87 -20.37
N LEU A 18 5.45 -23.36 -19.64
CA LEU A 18 5.24 -24.20 -18.47
C LEU A 18 4.50 -23.45 -17.37
N ILE A 19 4.91 -22.22 -17.02
CA ILE A 19 4.22 -21.40 -16.03
C ILE A 19 2.77 -21.13 -16.44
N GLN A 20 2.53 -20.75 -17.69
CA GLN A 20 1.19 -20.31 -18.13
C GLN A 20 0.23 -21.46 -18.41
N LYS A 21 0.72 -22.64 -18.74
CA LYS A 21 -0.10 -23.78 -19.18
C LYS A 21 -0.23 -24.89 -18.15
N THR A 22 0.54 -24.84 -17.06
CA THR A 22 0.54 -25.90 -16.07
C THR A 22 0.44 -25.36 -14.63
N ASP A 23 -0.11 -26.19 -13.77
CA ASP A 23 -0.19 -26.01 -12.32
C ASP A 23 -0.33 -27.40 -11.64
N SER A 24 -0.66 -27.44 -10.36
CA SER A 24 -0.84 -28.69 -9.61
C SER A 24 -1.91 -29.63 -10.14
N THR A 25 -2.79 -29.15 -11.04
CA THR A 25 -3.92 -29.92 -11.61
C THR A 25 -3.95 -29.95 -13.14
N HIS A 26 -3.14 -29.11 -13.79
CA HIS A 26 -3.06 -29.02 -15.23
C HIS A 26 -1.66 -29.34 -15.73
N TYR A 27 -1.58 -30.22 -16.71
CA TYR A 27 -0.35 -30.79 -17.22
C TYR A 27 -0.22 -30.55 -18.71
N ILE A 28 1.03 -30.63 -19.22
CA ILE A 28 1.34 -30.51 -20.64
C ILE A 28 2.26 -31.64 -21.05
N THR A 29 2.08 -32.16 -22.26
CA THR A 29 2.91 -33.18 -22.83
C THR A 29 4.06 -32.62 -23.69
N MET A 30 5.13 -33.40 -23.91
CA MET A 30 6.25 -32.98 -24.74
C MET A 30 5.83 -32.56 -26.18
N PRO A 31 4.92 -33.27 -26.88
CA PRO A 31 4.42 -32.80 -28.17
C PRO A 31 3.71 -31.44 -28.10
N GLU A 32 2.95 -31.19 -27.04
CA GLU A 32 2.27 -29.92 -26.82
C GLU A 32 3.26 -28.79 -26.53
N ILE A 33 4.31 -29.04 -25.73
CA ILE A 33 5.40 -28.09 -25.52
C ILE A 33 6.05 -27.67 -26.84
N ILE A 34 6.37 -28.64 -27.70
CA ILE A 34 6.97 -28.37 -29.01
C ILE A 34 6.01 -27.50 -29.85
N LYS A 35 4.72 -27.86 -29.92
CA LYS A 35 3.70 -27.09 -30.64
C LYS A 35 3.54 -25.66 -30.10
N GLU A 36 3.61 -25.47 -28.78
CA GLU A 36 3.53 -24.13 -28.20
C GLU A 36 4.80 -23.30 -28.48
N LEU A 37 6.00 -23.94 -28.51
CA LEU A 37 7.25 -23.27 -28.89
C LEU A 37 7.23 -22.81 -30.35
N GLU A 38 6.64 -23.63 -31.27
CA GLU A 38 6.47 -23.26 -32.68
C GLU A 38 5.64 -21.97 -32.85
N ARG A 39 4.68 -21.67 -31.96
CA ARG A 39 3.91 -20.42 -31.98
C ARG A 39 4.77 -19.16 -31.73
N TYR A 40 5.94 -19.36 -31.14
CA TYR A 40 6.94 -18.32 -30.90
C TYR A 40 8.10 -18.38 -31.92
N ASP A 41 7.91 -19.08 -33.03
CA ASP A 41 8.95 -19.34 -34.06
C ASP A 41 10.22 -19.98 -33.47
N VAL A 42 10.08 -20.79 -32.43
CA VAL A 42 11.16 -21.55 -31.79
C VAL A 42 11.03 -23.02 -32.17
N SER A 43 11.96 -23.51 -32.99
CA SER A 43 12.05 -24.96 -33.27
C SER A 43 12.85 -25.66 -32.16
N ALA A 44 12.35 -26.76 -31.64
CA ALA A 44 13.02 -27.49 -30.56
C ALA A 44 12.94 -29.02 -30.80
N GLU A 45 14.08 -29.69 -30.59
CA GLU A 45 14.13 -31.14 -30.59
C GLU A 45 13.81 -31.69 -29.19
N ARG A 46 13.06 -32.80 -29.17
CA ARG A 46 12.64 -33.46 -27.93
C ARG A 46 13.79 -33.74 -26.97
N LYS A 47 14.95 -34.23 -27.47
CA LYS A 47 16.13 -34.51 -26.63
C LYS A 47 16.70 -33.28 -25.97
N SER A 48 16.71 -32.16 -26.68
CA SER A 48 17.18 -30.88 -26.16
C SER A 48 16.28 -30.36 -25.03
N LEU A 49 14.95 -30.50 -25.20
CA LEU A 49 13.98 -30.02 -24.20
C LEU A 49 14.08 -30.73 -22.84
N TYR A 50 14.47 -32.01 -22.82
CA TYR A 50 14.72 -32.70 -21.55
C TYR A 50 15.86 -32.05 -20.71
N ASN A 51 16.90 -31.57 -21.39
CA ASN A 51 17.99 -30.86 -20.72
C ASN A 51 17.56 -29.45 -20.34
N ASP A 52 16.84 -28.77 -21.24
CA ASP A 52 16.32 -27.42 -20.96
C ASP A 52 15.39 -27.40 -19.74
N ILE A 53 14.52 -28.42 -19.57
CA ILE A 53 13.64 -28.55 -18.40
C ILE A 53 14.47 -28.73 -17.12
N LYS A 54 15.55 -29.53 -17.12
CA LYS A 54 16.46 -29.66 -15.99
C LYS A 54 17.22 -28.36 -15.69
N ASP A 55 17.53 -27.57 -16.72
CA ASP A 55 18.20 -26.29 -16.53
C ASP A 55 17.25 -25.23 -15.95
N LEU A 56 15.93 -25.36 -16.13
CA LEU A 56 14.92 -24.50 -15.49
C LEU A 56 14.92 -24.64 -13.97
N GLU A 57 15.21 -25.83 -13.41
CA GLU A 57 15.36 -26.01 -11.96
C GLU A 57 16.48 -25.13 -11.39
N LYS A 58 17.59 -25.00 -12.12
CA LYS A 58 18.71 -24.11 -11.72
C LYS A 58 18.31 -22.63 -11.72
N LEU A 59 17.26 -22.29 -12.48
CA LEU A 59 16.68 -20.95 -12.55
C LEU A 59 15.52 -20.75 -11.57
N GLY A 60 15.25 -21.75 -10.70
CA GLY A 60 14.24 -21.67 -9.65
C GLY A 60 12.82 -22.04 -10.13
N LEU A 61 12.69 -22.71 -11.29
CA LEU A 61 11.42 -23.25 -11.77
C LEU A 61 11.45 -24.78 -11.68
N GLU A 62 10.82 -25.34 -10.68
CA GLU A 62 10.74 -26.77 -10.47
C GLU A 62 9.63 -27.37 -11.36
N VAL A 63 10.05 -28.26 -12.27
CA VAL A 63 9.15 -28.94 -13.21
C VAL A 63 9.21 -30.42 -12.97
N VAL A 64 8.08 -30.99 -12.59
CA VAL A 64 7.93 -32.45 -12.39
C VAL A 64 7.28 -33.09 -13.61
N GLY A 65 7.76 -34.29 -13.96
CA GLY A 65 7.20 -35.08 -15.03
C GLY A 65 6.68 -36.40 -14.48
N GLU A 66 5.45 -36.74 -14.83
CA GLU A 66 4.77 -37.97 -14.41
C GLU A 66 4.31 -38.80 -15.60
N SER A 67 4.38 -40.12 -15.46
CA SER A 67 3.86 -41.05 -16.45
C SER A 67 2.37 -41.31 -16.22
N VAL A 68 1.52 -40.86 -17.13
CA VAL A 68 0.08 -41.10 -17.09
C VAL A 68 -0.34 -41.90 -18.30
N GLY A 69 -0.60 -43.19 -18.09
CA GLY A 69 -0.90 -44.15 -19.18
C GLY A 69 0.29 -44.33 -20.13
N ARG A 70 0.12 -43.92 -21.38
CA ARG A 70 1.17 -44.00 -22.42
C ARG A 70 1.89 -42.69 -22.67
N SER A 71 1.56 -41.65 -21.92
CA SER A 71 2.09 -40.29 -22.11
C SER A 71 2.85 -39.83 -20.86
N PHE A 72 3.84 -38.97 -21.06
CA PHE A 72 4.57 -38.31 -19.99
C PHE A 72 4.10 -36.85 -19.90
N HIS A 73 3.67 -36.47 -18.72
CA HIS A 73 3.03 -35.18 -18.43
C HIS A 73 3.94 -34.35 -17.56
N TYR A 74 4.10 -33.08 -17.89
CA TYR A 74 4.92 -32.11 -17.16
C TYR A 74 4.05 -31.06 -16.51
N HIS A 75 4.40 -30.63 -15.32
CA HIS A 75 3.79 -29.50 -14.64
C HIS A 75 4.78 -28.79 -13.73
N VAL A 76 4.52 -27.52 -13.45
CA VAL A 76 5.27 -26.73 -12.50
C VAL A 76 4.77 -27.01 -11.10
N VAL A 77 5.69 -27.34 -10.17
CA VAL A 77 5.38 -27.63 -8.76
C VAL A 77 5.66 -26.40 -7.89
N SER A 78 6.74 -25.69 -8.19
CA SER A 78 7.11 -24.50 -7.43
C SER A 78 7.41 -23.35 -8.40
N SER A 79 6.83 -22.21 -8.10
CA SER A 79 7.07 -20.93 -8.80
C SER A 79 7.57 -19.89 -7.80
N LYS A 80 7.96 -18.70 -8.31
CA LYS A 80 8.42 -17.60 -7.44
C LYS A 80 7.38 -17.16 -6.41
N PHE A 81 6.10 -17.36 -6.71
CA PHE A 81 4.98 -17.02 -5.84
C PHE A 81 4.03 -18.21 -5.74
N GLU A 82 3.54 -18.47 -4.55
CA GLU A 82 2.40 -19.35 -4.36
C GLU A 82 1.09 -18.62 -4.69
N LEU A 83 0.08 -19.35 -5.14
CA LEU A 83 -1.23 -18.77 -5.47
C LEU A 83 -1.86 -17.96 -4.31
N PRO A 84 -1.79 -18.39 -3.03
CA PRO A 84 -2.26 -17.57 -1.90
C PRO A 84 -1.53 -16.24 -1.76
N GLU A 85 -0.22 -16.20 -2.01
CA GLU A 85 0.58 -14.96 -1.94
C GLU A 85 0.14 -13.97 -3.03
N LEU A 86 -0.06 -14.45 -4.26
CA LEU A 86 -0.58 -13.62 -5.35
C LEU A 86 -1.99 -13.11 -5.07
N LYS A 87 -2.86 -13.92 -4.46
CA LYS A 87 -4.18 -13.46 -4.02
C LYS A 87 -4.08 -12.31 -3.04
N LEU A 88 -3.20 -12.39 -2.03
CA LEU A 88 -2.97 -11.30 -1.09
C LEU A 88 -2.45 -10.03 -1.78
N LEU A 89 -1.55 -10.16 -2.76
CA LEU A 89 -1.06 -9.02 -3.54
C LEU A 89 -2.18 -8.38 -4.38
N VAL A 90 -3.02 -9.19 -5.03
CA VAL A 90 -4.19 -8.71 -5.78
C VAL A 90 -5.16 -7.98 -4.86
N ASP A 91 -5.46 -8.55 -3.68
CA ASP A 91 -6.34 -7.94 -2.69
C ASP A 91 -5.79 -6.60 -2.20
N ALA A 92 -4.49 -6.51 -1.95
CA ALA A 92 -3.82 -5.27 -1.57
C ALA A 92 -3.93 -4.19 -2.67
N ILE A 93 -3.72 -4.57 -3.95
CA ILE A 93 -3.84 -3.65 -5.09
C ILE A 93 -5.30 -3.19 -5.27
N GLN A 94 -6.25 -4.11 -5.16
CA GLN A 94 -7.68 -3.79 -5.31
C GLN A 94 -8.19 -2.91 -4.17
N SER A 95 -7.73 -3.17 -2.95
CA SER A 95 -8.13 -2.42 -1.77
C SER A 95 -7.50 -1.03 -1.69
N ALA A 96 -6.40 -0.77 -2.33
CA ALA A 96 -5.70 0.51 -2.29
C ALA A 96 -6.51 1.64 -2.95
N LYS A 97 -6.91 2.65 -2.17
CA LYS A 97 -7.66 3.83 -2.67
C LYS A 97 -6.81 4.72 -3.56
N PHE A 98 -5.51 4.77 -3.32
CA PHE A 98 -4.57 5.64 -4.02
C PHE A 98 -4.17 5.14 -5.43
N ILE A 99 -4.44 3.88 -5.76
CA ILE A 99 -4.20 3.32 -7.09
C ILE A 99 -5.48 3.45 -7.91
N THR A 100 -5.40 4.05 -9.11
CA THR A 100 -6.56 4.17 -10.00
C THR A 100 -7.07 2.78 -10.42
N GLU A 101 -8.35 2.67 -10.79
CA GLU A 101 -8.92 1.40 -11.26
C GLU A 101 -8.16 0.85 -12.46
N LYS A 102 -7.86 1.72 -13.44
CA LYS A 102 -7.07 1.36 -14.63
C LYS A 102 -5.71 0.77 -14.24
N LYS A 103 -4.97 1.46 -13.35
CA LYS A 103 -3.65 1.00 -12.91
C LYS A 103 -3.71 -0.28 -12.09
N SER A 104 -4.74 -0.45 -11.27
CA SER A 104 -4.97 -1.69 -10.54
C SER A 104 -5.12 -2.88 -11.50
N ASN A 105 -5.95 -2.73 -12.54
CA ASN A 105 -6.15 -3.77 -13.54
C ASN A 105 -4.86 -4.10 -14.32
N GLU A 106 -4.06 -3.07 -14.67
CA GLU A 106 -2.76 -3.28 -15.31
C GLU A 106 -1.77 -4.06 -14.41
N LEU A 107 -1.72 -3.74 -13.11
CA LEU A 107 -0.86 -4.43 -12.15
C LEU A 107 -1.30 -5.86 -11.92
N ILE A 108 -2.60 -6.09 -11.76
CA ILE A 108 -3.16 -7.44 -11.59
C ILE A 108 -2.85 -8.29 -12.81
N LYS A 109 -3.01 -7.73 -14.02
CA LYS A 109 -2.68 -8.44 -15.24
C LYS A 109 -1.20 -8.86 -15.33
N LYS A 110 -0.28 -8.04 -14.78
CA LYS A 110 1.14 -8.42 -14.67
C LYS A 110 1.37 -9.54 -13.66
N LEU A 111 0.58 -9.59 -12.57
CA LEU A 111 0.65 -10.67 -11.59
C LEU A 111 0.13 -11.99 -12.15
N GLU A 112 -0.85 -11.95 -13.08
CA GLU A 112 -1.36 -13.13 -13.77
C GLU A 112 -0.27 -13.87 -14.59
N ASP A 113 0.79 -13.17 -15.02
CA ASP A 113 1.91 -13.80 -15.73
C ASP A 113 2.74 -14.76 -14.87
N PHE A 114 2.58 -14.75 -13.55
CA PHE A 114 3.30 -15.62 -12.60
C PHE A 114 2.56 -16.92 -12.26
N VAL A 115 1.37 -17.13 -12.78
CA VAL A 115 0.52 -18.32 -12.56
C VAL A 115 0.00 -18.90 -13.85
N SER A 116 -0.60 -20.08 -13.77
CA SER A 116 -1.27 -20.69 -14.92
C SER A 116 -2.48 -19.86 -15.36
N CYS A 117 -2.86 -19.99 -16.64
CA CYS A 117 -4.07 -19.36 -17.16
C CYS A 117 -5.36 -19.86 -16.47
N TYR A 118 -5.29 -20.98 -15.80
CA TYR A 118 -6.39 -21.56 -15.01
C TYR A 118 -6.49 -20.89 -13.63
N GLU A 119 -5.35 -20.71 -12.97
CA GLU A 119 -5.25 -20.04 -11.67
C GLU A 119 -5.51 -18.52 -11.80
N ALA A 120 -5.05 -17.89 -12.89
CA ALA A 120 -5.27 -16.46 -13.17
C ALA A 120 -6.75 -16.08 -13.12
N ARG A 121 -7.66 -16.99 -13.57
CA ARG A 121 -9.10 -16.78 -13.43
C ARG A 121 -9.57 -16.66 -11.99
N SER A 122 -8.86 -17.29 -11.06
CA SER A 122 -9.19 -17.19 -9.64
C SER A 122 -8.70 -15.89 -9.02
N LEU A 123 -7.67 -15.25 -9.59
CA LEU A 123 -7.17 -13.95 -9.12
C LEU A 123 -8.15 -12.81 -9.41
N GLN A 124 -8.92 -12.90 -10.50
CA GLN A 124 -9.88 -11.86 -10.92
C GLN A 124 -11.17 -11.82 -10.09
N ARG A 125 -11.46 -12.82 -9.23
CA ARG A 125 -12.79 -13.03 -8.64
C ARG A 125 -12.92 -12.63 -7.18
N GLN A 126 -11.85 -12.23 -6.48
CA GLN A 126 -11.82 -12.56 -5.06
C GLN A 126 -12.11 -11.43 -4.07
N VAL A 127 -11.95 -10.17 -4.38
CA VAL A 127 -12.31 -9.14 -3.40
C VAL A 127 -13.23 -8.11 -4.01
N TYR A 128 -14.53 -8.25 -3.71
CA TYR A 128 -15.46 -7.14 -3.86
C TYR A 128 -15.16 -6.10 -2.78
N VAL A 129 -14.30 -5.16 -3.09
CA VAL A 129 -14.14 -3.95 -2.26
C VAL A 129 -15.34 -3.05 -2.56
N THR A 130 -16.49 -3.38 -1.95
CA THR A 130 -17.74 -2.66 -2.16
C THR A 130 -17.57 -1.19 -1.77
N GLY A 131 -17.80 -0.28 -2.72
CA GLY A 131 -17.90 1.16 -2.44
C GLY A 131 -16.57 1.90 -2.24
N ARG A 132 -15.41 1.32 -2.56
CA ARG A 132 -14.15 2.05 -2.50
C ARG A 132 -13.99 3.00 -3.68
N ILE A 133 -14.06 4.28 -3.39
CA ILE A 133 -13.77 5.33 -4.36
C ILE A 133 -12.25 5.40 -4.53
N LYS A 134 -11.75 4.94 -5.67
CA LYS A 134 -10.33 5.06 -6.03
C LYS A 134 -10.02 6.49 -6.49
N THR A 135 -8.75 6.89 -6.33
CA THR A 135 -8.28 8.17 -6.88
C THR A 135 -8.41 8.21 -8.40
N VAL A 136 -8.61 9.39 -8.93
CA VAL A 136 -8.57 9.64 -10.38
C VAL A 136 -7.20 10.15 -10.84
N ASN A 137 -6.30 10.43 -9.91
CA ASN A 137 -4.96 10.93 -10.22
C ASN A 137 -4.04 9.77 -10.63
N GLU A 138 -3.82 9.60 -11.93
CA GLU A 138 -2.94 8.57 -12.47
C GLU A 138 -1.45 8.83 -12.22
N SER A 139 -1.05 10.04 -11.81
CA SER A 139 0.35 10.38 -11.58
C SER A 139 0.86 10.01 -10.18
N ILE A 140 0.00 9.49 -9.30
CA ILE A 140 0.34 9.33 -7.87
C ILE A 140 1.59 8.47 -7.64
N TYR A 141 1.79 7.41 -8.41
CA TYR A 141 2.97 6.56 -8.26
C TYR A 141 4.25 7.25 -8.75
N TYR A 142 4.16 8.09 -9.79
CA TYR A 142 5.27 8.96 -10.20
C TYR A 142 5.53 10.04 -9.15
N ASN A 143 4.47 10.56 -8.53
CA ASN A 143 4.61 11.54 -7.45
C ASN A 143 5.34 10.94 -6.25
N VAL A 144 5.00 9.69 -5.87
CA VAL A 144 5.69 8.96 -4.80
C VAL A 144 7.15 8.74 -5.14
N ASP A 145 7.46 8.34 -6.38
CA ASP A 145 8.82 8.11 -6.87
C ASP A 145 9.65 9.40 -6.85
N ALA A 146 9.13 10.47 -7.41
CA ALA A 146 9.77 11.79 -7.40
C ALA A 146 10.07 12.32 -5.98
N ILE A 147 9.15 12.06 -5.03
CA ILE A 147 9.37 12.43 -3.62
C ILE A 147 10.50 11.60 -3.02
N HIS A 148 10.55 10.28 -3.28
CA HIS A 148 11.63 9.42 -2.83
C HIS A 148 12.99 9.85 -3.39
N ASP A 149 13.05 10.16 -4.67
CA ASP A 149 14.28 10.64 -5.32
C ASP A 149 14.75 11.96 -4.68
N ALA A 150 13.86 12.91 -4.48
CA ALA A 150 14.19 14.17 -3.81
C ALA A 150 14.68 13.97 -2.36
N ILE A 151 14.11 12.99 -1.63
CA ILE A 151 14.58 12.64 -0.29
C ILE A 151 16.01 12.05 -0.35
N ASN A 152 16.26 11.15 -1.29
CA ASN A 152 17.57 10.48 -1.45
C ASN A 152 18.64 11.47 -1.90
N GLU A 153 18.29 12.42 -2.77
CA GLU A 153 19.22 13.44 -3.28
C GLU A 153 19.36 14.65 -2.34
N ASN A 154 18.68 14.66 -1.19
CA ASN A 154 18.66 15.78 -0.24
C ASN A 154 18.18 17.10 -0.87
N LYS A 155 17.15 17.06 -1.73
CA LYS A 155 16.61 18.21 -2.47
C LYS A 155 15.22 18.58 -2.00
N LYS A 156 14.88 19.86 -2.16
CA LYS A 156 13.50 20.34 -2.02
C LYS A 156 12.66 19.95 -3.24
N ILE A 157 11.36 19.97 -3.07
CA ILE A 157 10.40 19.78 -4.15
C ILE A 157 9.48 20.99 -4.30
N THR A 158 9.01 21.20 -5.52
CA THR A 158 7.87 22.08 -5.81
C THR A 158 6.68 21.27 -6.27
N PHE A 159 5.50 21.74 -5.99
CA PHE A 159 4.25 21.15 -6.49
C PHE A 159 3.09 22.12 -6.36
N GLN A 160 2.02 21.90 -7.13
CA GLN A 160 0.72 22.52 -6.92
C GLN A 160 -0.17 21.59 -6.11
N TYR A 161 -1.07 22.14 -5.30
CA TYR A 161 -1.97 21.36 -4.44
C TYR A 161 -3.42 21.76 -4.71
N PHE A 162 -4.31 20.75 -4.87
CA PHE A 162 -5.70 21.02 -5.16
C PHE A 162 -6.65 20.52 -4.06
N ASN A 163 -7.83 21.11 -4.03
CA ASN A 163 -9.00 20.61 -3.33
C ASN A 163 -10.13 20.34 -4.33
N TRP A 164 -11.04 19.45 -3.95
CA TRP A 164 -12.28 19.29 -4.69
C TRP A 164 -13.28 20.37 -4.27
N ASN A 165 -13.91 21.04 -5.22
CA ASN A 165 -15.06 21.91 -4.96
C ASN A 165 -16.38 21.10 -4.96
N VAL A 166 -17.48 21.76 -4.62
CA VAL A 166 -18.83 21.14 -4.57
C VAL A 166 -19.31 20.65 -5.94
N LYS A 167 -18.73 21.14 -7.04
CA LYS A 167 -19.02 20.70 -8.41
C LYS A 167 -18.17 19.48 -8.82
N LYS A 168 -17.33 18.95 -7.91
CA LYS A 168 -16.37 17.87 -8.18
C LYS A 168 -15.27 18.24 -9.18
N GLU A 169 -14.90 19.52 -9.22
CA GLU A 169 -13.79 20.04 -10.03
C GLU A 169 -12.55 20.21 -9.14
N MET A 170 -11.37 20.03 -9.72
CA MET A 170 -10.10 20.28 -9.04
C MET A 170 -9.86 21.79 -8.98
N GLU A 171 -9.79 22.32 -7.78
CA GLU A 171 -9.50 23.74 -7.54
C GLU A 171 -8.12 23.88 -6.90
N LEU A 172 -7.20 24.55 -7.60
CA LEU A 172 -5.85 24.78 -7.11
C LEU A 172 -5.87 25.72 -5.92
N ARG A 173 -5.20 25.35 -4.85
CA ARG A 173 -5.02 26.20 -3.68
C ARG A 173 -4.06 27.35 -4.00
N HIS A 174 -4.23 28.46 -3.27
CA HIS A 174 -3.41 29.67 -3.42
C HIS A 174 -3.33 30.18 -4.87
N ASN A 175 -4.45 30.15 -5.61
CA ASN A 175 -4.55 30.56 -7.01
C ASN A 175 -3.52 29.87 -7.93
N GLY A 176 -3.18 28.62 -7.64
CA GLY A 176 -2.23 27.84 -8.43
C GLY A 176 -0.75 28.09 -8.10
N ALA A 177 -0.44 28.81 -7.04
CA ALA A 177 0.94 29.01 -6.61
C ALA A 177 1.60 27.68 -6.24
N TYR A 178 2.88 27.55 -6.57
CA TYR A 178 3.68 26.39 -6.20
C TYR A 178 4.07 26.44 -4.73
N TYR A 179 3.96 25.32 -4.07
CA TYR A 179 4.57 25.06 -2.77
C TYR A 179 6.03 24.70 -2.97
N ILE A 180 6.91 25.14 -2.08
CA ILE A 180 8.33 24.75 -2.00
C ILE A 180 8.52 24.10 -0.65
N ILE A 181 8.75 22.79 -0.63
CA ILE A 181 8.77 21.99 0.60
C ILE A 181 10.01 21.12 0.62
N SER A 182 10.61 20.99 1.80
CA SER A 182 11.68 20.00 2.08
C SER A 182 11.03 18.66 2.42
N PRO A 183 11.07 17.64 1.55
CA PRO A 183 10.45 16.34 1.80
C PRO A 183 11.30 15.53 2.79
N TRP A 184 10.70 15.00 3.86
CA TRP A 184 11.43 14.25 4.88
C TRP A 184 11.01 12.79 4.99
N GLY A 185 9.79 12.47 4.61
CA GLY A 185 9.30 11.11 4.59
C GLY A 185 7.93 10.99 3.95
N LEU A 186 7.61 9.75 3.58
CA LEU A 186 6.26 9.37 3.20
C LEU A 186 5.66 8.52 4.31
N SER A 187 4.46 8.87 4.72
CA SER A 187 3.66 8.10 5.67
C SER A 187 2.44 7.53 4.99
N TRP A 188 2.07 6.32 5.41
CA TRP A 188 0.85 5.66 4.98
C TRP A 188 -0.18 5.75 6.11
N ASP A 189 -1.29 6.44 5.88
CA ASP A 189 -2.38 6.57 6.84
C ASP A 189 -3.74 6.59 6.12
N ASP A 190 -4.74 5.88 6.67
CA ASP A 190 -6.08 5.72 6.08
C ASP A 190 -6.06 5.48 4.56
N GLU A 191 -5.21 4.55 4.14
CA GLU A 191 -5.06 4.12 2.74
C GLU A 191 -4.60 5.22 1.76
N ASN A 192 -3.98 6.28 2.25
CA ASN A 192 -3.39 7.34 1.46
C ASN A 192 -1.92 7.54 1.78
N TYR A 193 -1.14 7.95 0.80
CA TYR A 193 0.20 8.48 1.02
C TYR A 193 0.16 9.93 1.45
N TYR A 194 0.90 10.22 2.50
CA TYR A 194 1.14 11.58 2.99
C TYR A 194 2.62 11.91 2.92
N LEU A 195 2.95 13.00 2.25
CA LEU A 195 4.26 13.62 2.38
C LEU A 195 4.33 14.30 3.74
N VAL A 196 5.33 13.94 4.56
CA VAL A 196 5.75 14.69 5.73
C VAL A 196 6.88 15.60 5.28
N GLY A 197 6.64 16.90 5.25
CA GLY A 197 7.57 17.89 4.74
C GLY A 197 7.72 19.07 5.68
N PHE A 198 8.89 19.72 5.59
CA PHE A 198 9.13 20.97 6.31
C PHE A 198 8.91 22.15 5.37
N ASP A 199 8.08 23.06 5.81
CA ASP A 199 7.79 24.33 5.13
C ASP A 199 8.60 25.45 5.78
N SER A 200 9.64 25.93 5.09
CA SER A 200 10.51 26.98 5.57
C SER A 200 9.77 28.32 5.76
N GLY A 201 8.74 28.58 4.94
CA GLY A 201 7.95 29.81 5.01
C GLY A 201 7.15 29.92 6.30
N SER A 202 6.61 28.83 6.82
CA SER A 202 5.88 28.77 8.08
C SER A 202 6.72 28.21 9.25
N ASN A 203 7.96 27.80 8.99
CA ASN A 203 8.87 27.15 9.95
C ASN A 203 8.21 25.97 10.68
N SER A 204 7.46 25.14 9.95
CA SER A 204 6.69 24.04 10.53
C SER A 204 6.67 22.79 9.67
N VAL A 205 6.48 21.63 10.32
CA VAL A 205 6.23 20.35 9.65
C VAL A 205 4.78 20.33 9.17
N LYS A 206 4.57 19.99 7.92
CA LYS A 206 3.25 19.89 7.29
C LYS A 206 3.06 18.54 6.62
N HIS A 207 1.80 18.16 6.45
CA HIS A 207 1.39 16.95 5.75
C HIS A 207 0.61 17.31 4.48
N TYR A 208 0.96 16.62 3.41
CA TYR A 208 0.28 16.78 2.13
C TYR A 208 -0.11 15.41 1.60
N ARG A 209 -1.37 15.23 1.25
CA ARG A 209 -1.81 14.03 0.56
C ARG A 209 -1.21 13.99 -0.83
N VAL A 210 -0.49 12.93 -1.15
CA VAL A 210 0.25 12.81 -2.42
C VAL A 210 -0.70 12.73 -3.63
N ASP A 211 -1.90 12.16 -3.46
CA ASP A 211 -2.93 12.10 -4.49
C ASP A 211 -3.51 13.48 -4.87
N LYS A 212 -3.30 14.50 -4.03
CA LYS A 212 -3.70 15.90 -4.29
C LYS A 212 -2.57 16.79 -4.79
N MET A 213 -1.39 16.24 -5.00
CA MET A 213 -0.23 16.96 -5.51
C MET A 213 -0.18 16.82 -7.03
N LEU A 214 0.08 17.92 -7.71
CA LEU A 214 0.23 18.02 -9.17
C LEU A 214 1.56 18.67 -9.50
N HIS A 215 2.14 18.31 -10.64
CA HIS A 215 3.36 18.93 -11.20
C HIS A 215 4.50 18.96 -10.17
N ILE A 216 4.79 17.78 -9.57
CA ILE A 216 5.92 17.65 -8.66
C ILE A 216 7.22 17.74 -9.47
N ASP A 217 8.13 18.59 -8.99
CA ASP A 217 9.47 18.72 -9.54
C ASP A 217 10.49 18.93 -8.42
N THR A 218 11.73 18.53 -8.65
CA THR A 218 12.83 18.74 -7.72
C THR A 218 13.45 20.09 -7.94
N VAL A 219 13.83 20.77 -6.84
CA VAL A 219 14.58 22.02 -6.85
C VAL A 219 16.00 21.73 -6.43
N ASP A 220 16.98 22.28 -7.13
CA ASP A 220 18.40 22.09 -6.80
C ASP A 220 18.83 22.93 -5.59
N GLU A 221 18.08 22.75 -4.50
CA GLU A 221 18.34 23.35 -3.20
C GLU A 221 18.31 22.25 -2.13
N PRO A 222 19.24 22.27 -1.14
CA PRO A 222 19.21 21.30 -0.05
C PRO A 222 17.97 21.45 0.82
N ARG A 223 17.54 20.35 1.43
CA ARG A 223 16.40 20.37 2.36
C ARG A 223 16.70 21.18 3.62
N ASP A 224 15.68 21.87 4.11
CA ASP A 224 15.68 22.56 5.39
C ASP A 224 14.95 21.74 6.45
N GLY A 225 15.07 22.15 7.74
CA GLY A 225 14.27 21.64 8.83
C GLY A 225 14.78 20.34 9.47
N GLU A 226 16.03 19.93 9.21
CA GLU A 226 16.60 18.72 9.78
C GLU A 226 16.49 18.68 11.31
N SER A 227 16.77 19.80 11.98
CA SER A 227 16.68 19.90 13.44
C SER A 227 15.26 19.69 14.01
N LYS A 228 14.21 19.91 13.20
CA LYS A 228 12.82 19.70 13.58
C LYS A 228 12.35 18.26 13.39
N ILE A 229 13.08 17.50 12.58
CA ILE A 229 12.67 16.16 12.13
C ILE A 229 13.63 15.07 12.61
N ARG A 230 14.90 15.41 12.94
CA ARG A 230 15.93 14.46 13.38
C ARG A 230 15.46 13.55 14.53
N ASP A 231 14.70 14.11 15.47
CA ASP A 231 14.21 13.40 16.65
C ASP A 231 12.82 12.75 16.41
N LEU A 232 12.24 12.95 15.22
CA LEU A 232 10.96 12.33 14.84
C LEU A 232 11.21 10.92 14.31
N ASN A 233 10.97 9.92 15.16
CA ASN A 233 10.75 8.57 14.67
C ASN A 233 9.46 8.57 13.84
N MET A 234 9.57 8.46 12.51
CA MET A 234 8.43 8.55 11.58
C MET A 234 7.33 7.52 11.90
N ALA A 235 7.69 6.33 12.41
CA ALA A 235 6.71 5.33 12.83
C ALA A 235 5.95 5.75 14.09
N ASP A 236 6.64 6.34 15.07
CA ASP A 236 6.01 6.86 16.27
C ASP A 236 5.19 8.11 15.97
N TYR A 237 5.67 8.96 15.06
CA TYR A 237 4.96 10.13 14.58
C TYR A 237 3.63 9.78 13.93
N ALA A 238 3.63 8.78 13.03
CA ALA A 238 2.42 8.29 12.38
C ALA A 238 1.42 7.69 13.40
N ARG A 239 1.91 6.94 14.40
CA ARG A 239 1.04 6.40 15.47
C ARG A 239 0.36 7.46 16.34
N LYS A 240 1.07 8.58 16.62
CA LYS A 240 0.54 9.69 17.41
C LYS A 240 -0.43 10.58 16.65
N SER A 241 -0.35 10.56 15.30
CA SER A 241 -1.22 11.35 14.44
C SER A 241 -2.56 10.64 14.19
N PHE A 242 -3.62 11.44 14.11
CA PHE A 242 -4.94 10.98 13.70
C PHE A 242 -5.29 11.63 12.37
N ASN A 243 -5.43 10.84 11.32
CA ASN A 243 -5.63 11.30 9.93
C ASN A 243 -4.56 12.32 9.47
N MET A 244 -3.31 12.16 9.95
CA MET A 244 -2.16 13.01 9.62
C MET A 244 -2.41 14.52 9.86
N PHE A 245 -3.26 14.86 10.83
CA PHE A 245 -3.40 16.25 11.28
C PHE A 245 -2.31 16.58 12.29
N SER A 246 -1.46 17.54 11.93
CA SER A 246 -0.41 18.06 12.81
C SER A 246 -1.03 18.89 13.94
N ALA A 247 -0.75 18.53 15.17
CA ALA A 247 -1.19 19.23 16.37
C ALA A 247 -0.14 19.11 17.48
N GLU A 248 -0.31 19.89 18.55
CA GLU A 248 0.54 19.80 19.72
C GLU A 248 0.45 18.41 20.37
N GLU A 249 1.59 17.82 20.71
CA GLU A 249 1.62 16.56 21.46
C GLU A 249 1.14 16.79 22.90
N LYS A 250 0.18 15.97 23.33
CA LYS A 250 -0.31 15.96 24.71
C LYS A 250 -0.35 14.55 25.25
N ASN A 251 0.05 14.42 26.52
CA ASN A 251 -0.17 13.17 27.24
C ASN A 251 -1.63 13.14 27.70
N VAL A 252 -2.37 12.13 27.27
CA VAL A 252 -3.82 12.01 27.51
C VAL A 252 -4.10 10.74 28.30
N LYS A 253 -4.92 10.87 29.32
CA LYS A 253 -5.43 9.76 30.13
C LYS A 253 -6.84 9.40 29.67
N ILE A 254 -7.00 8.15 29.20
CA ILE A 254 -8.27 7.66 28.66
C ILE A 254 -8.69 6.42 29.43
N ARG A 255 -9.95 6.38 29.84
CA ARG A 255 -10.62 5.25 30.47
C ARG A 255 -11.43 4.51 29.41
N PHE A 256 -11.31 3.19 29.39
CA PHE A 256 -12.03 2.32 28.47
C PHE A 256 -12.79 1.23 29.21
N LYS A 257 -13.91 0.75 28.64
CA LYS A 257 -14.50 -0.52 29.06
C LYS A 257 -13.60 -1.67 28.61
N ASN A 258 -13.60 -2.78 29.35
CA ASN A 258 -12.71 -3.92 29.10
C ASN A 258 -12.91 -4.52 27.70
N ASP A 259 -14.10 -4.48 27.13
CA ASP A 259 -14.42 -4.97 25.77
C ASP A 259 -13.66 -4.22 24.66
N PHE A 260 -13.13 -3.04 24.95
CA PHE A 260 -12.35 -2.23 24.02
C PHE A 260 -10.84 -2.49 24.07
N ALA A 261 -10.38 -3.52 24.81
CA ALA A 261 -8.96 -3.85 24.88
C ALA A 261 -8.34 -4.12 23.49
N GLY A 262 -9.06 -4.85 22.62
CA GLY A 262 -8.62 -5.10 21.25
C GLY A 262 -8.45 -3.81 20.45
N VAL A 263 -9.40 -2.88 20.52
CA VAL A 263 -9.35 -1.58 19.82
C VAL A 263 -8.13 -0.76 20.28
N VAL A 264 -7.81 -0.80 21.58
CA VAL A 264 -6.64 -0.10 22.15
C VAL A 264 -5.34 -0.74 21.67
N ILE A 265 -5.26 -2.08 21.62
CA ILE A 265 -4.09 -2.81 21.10
C ILE A 265 -3.89 -2.52 19.60
N ASP A 266 -4.95 -2.58 18.81
CA ASP A 266 -4.90 -2.31 17.38
C ASP A 266 -4.42 -0.88 17.09
N ARG A 267 -4.82 0.10 17.93
CA ARG A 267 -4.46 1.49 17.70
C ARG A 267 -3.09 1.86 18.26
N PHE A 268 -2.75 1.40 19.47
CA PHE A 268 -1.55 1.86 20.20
C PHE A 268 -0.45 0.78 20.27
N GLY A 269 -0.75 -0.44 19.84
CA GLY A 269 0.18 -1.57 19.84
C GLY A 269 0.17 -2.39 21.13
N ASN A 270 0.72 -3.61 21.06
CA ASN A 270 0.72 -4.57 22.18
C ASN A 270 1.50 -4.12 23.42
N ASN A 271 2.41 -3.15 23.26
CA ASN A 271 3.24 -2.65 24.39
C ASN A 271 2.55 -1.59 25.23
N ILE A 272 1.29 -1.24 24.92
CA ILE A 272 0.54 -0.26 25.70
C ILE A 272 0.26 -0.78 27.12
N ILE A 273 0.53 0.07 28.12
CA ILE A 273 0.23 -0.26 29.50
C ILE A 273 -1.24 0.01 29.78
N MET A 274 -1.99 -1.04 30.10
CA MET A 274 -3.39 -0.98 30.52
C MET A 274 -3.47 -1.18 32.02
N MET A 275 -3.93 -0.14 32.74
CA MET A 275 -4.07 -0.18 34.19
C MET A 275 -5.54 -0.48 34.56
N PRO A 276 -5.84 -1.56 35.29
CA PRO A 276 -7.21 -1.86 35.74
C PRO A 276 -7.82 -0.69 36.53
N ASP A 277 -9.08 -0.39 36.28
CA ASP A 277 -9.87 0.63 36.95
C ASP A 277 -11.25 0.08 37.34
N GLY A 278 -11.24 -0.76 38.40
CA GLY A 278 -12.37 -1.56 38.81
C GLY A 278 -12.59 -2.82 37.93
N PRO A 279 -13.76 -3.48 38.06
CA PRO A 279 -14.00 -4.76 37.39
C PRO A 279 -14.32 -4.63 35.90
N GLU A 280 -14.77 -3.47 35.43
CA GLU A 280 -15.30 -3.31 34.07
C GLU A 280 -14.46 -2.38 33.17
N HIS A 281 -13.44 -1.73 33.73
CA HIS A 281 -12.71 -0.70 33.03
C HIS A 281 -11.20 -0.83 33.20
N PHE A 282 -10.47 -0.22 32.28
CA PHE A 282 -9.03 0.04 32.40
C PHE A 282 -8.69 1.44 31.91
N ILE A 283 -7.51 1.90 32.27
CA ILE A 283 -6.99 3.23 31.91
C ILE A 283 -5.68 3.07 31.16
N ILE A 284 -5.49 3.90 30.12
CA ILE A 284 -4.20 4.08 29.46
C ILE A 284 -3.72 5.52 29.58
N ASN A 285 -2.39 5.70 29.50
CA ASN A 285 -1.76 7.00 29.32
C ASN A 285 -1.03 6.98 27.99
N VAL A 286 -1.38 7.87 27.08
CA VAL A 286 -0.82 7.93 25.72
C VAL A 286 -0.44 9.35 25.35
N THR A 287 0.69 9.50 24.66
CA THR A 287 1.05 10.76 24.01
C THR A 287 0.50 10.76 22.60
N VAL A 288 -0.34 11.72 22.28
CA VAL A 288 -0.99 11.88 20.98
C VAL A 288 -0.87 13.31 20.47
N GLN A 289 -0.93 13.49 19.17
CA GLN A 289 -1.19 14.80 18.58
C GLN A 289 -2.66 15.17 18.84
N PHE A 290 -2.86 16.10 19.78
CA PHE A 290 -4.18 16.44 20.28
C PHE A 290 -4.93 17.31 19.27
N SER A 291 -5.70 16.67 18.42
CA SER A 291 -6.50 17.27 17.34
C SER A 291 -7.99 16.99 17.54
N LYS A 292 -8.84 17.69 16.79
CA LYS A 292 -10.28 17.37 16.72
C LYS A 292 -10.51 15.94 16.24
N GLN A 293 -9.70 15.44 15.32
CA GLN A 293 -9.78 14.08 14.79
C GLN A 293 -9.54 13.04 15.89
N PHE A 294 -8.59 13.29 16.79
CA PHE A 294 -8.40 12.44 17.95
C PHE A 294 -9.63 12.45 18.87
N ILE A 295 -10.20 13.62 19.16
CA ILE A 295 -11.42 13.74 19.98
C ILE A 295 -12.57 12.98 19.32
N HIS A 296 -12.78 13.15 18.02
CA HIS A 296 -13.83 12.47 17.27
C HIS A 296 -13.61 10.96 17.18
N TRP A 297 -12.36 10.50 17.14
CA TRP A 297 -12.05 9.07 17.24
C TRP A 297 -12.51 8.52 18.60
N VAL A 298 -12.22 9.21 19.70
CA VAL A 298 -12.71 8.79 21.03
C VAL A 298 -14.24 8.80 21.06
N PHE A 299 -14.90 9.80 20.48
CA PHE A 299 -16.37 9.86 20.39
C PHE A 299 -16.97 8.72 19.55
N SER A 300 -16.27 8.23 18.53
CA SER A 300 -16.75 7.09 17.72
C SER A 300 -16.88 5.80 18.53
N LEU A 301 -16.24 5.71 19.69
CA LEU A 301 -16.31 4.57 20.61
C LEU A 301 -17.50 4.67 21.58
N GLY A 302 -18.32 5.72 21.47
CA GLY A 302 -19.50 5.93 22.28
C GLY A 302 -19.18 6.03 23.78
N ASP A 303 -19.93 5.27 24.60
CA ASP A 303 -19.74 5.19 26.05
C ASP A 303 -18.61 4.24 26.46
N GLY A 304 -17.97 3.57 25.48
CA GLY A 304 -16.86 2.63 25.69
C GLY A 304 -15.53 3.32 26.03
N ALA A 305 -15.39 4.62 25.75
CA ALA A 305 -14.18 5.39 26.00
C ALA A 305 -14.48 6.78 26.55
N LYS A 306 -13.63 7.24 27.49
CA LYS A 306 -13.74 8.58 28.08
C LYS A 306 -12.37 9.16 28.37
N ILE A 307 -12.12 10.37 27.86
CA ILE A 307 -10.94 11.15 28.24
C ILE A 307 -11.15 11.67 29.66
N ILE A 308 -10.23 11.33 30.57
CA ILE A 308 -10.32 11.66 31.99
C ILE A 308 -9.20 12.59 32.49
N GLY A 309 -8.25 12.91 31.63
CA GLY A 309 -7.16 13.84 32.00
C GLY A 309 -6.19 14.08 30.85
N PRO A 310 -5.36 15.10 30.99
CA PRO A 310 -5.36 16.13 32.02
C PRO A 310 -6.55 17.11 31.94
N LYS A 311 -6.77 17.96 32.93
CA LYS A 311 -7.93 18.86 32.99
C LYS A 311 -8.09 19.73 31.73
N ALA A 312 -7.01 20.34 31.25
CA ALA A 312 -7.06 21.18 30.04
C ALA A 312 -7.56 20.40 28.78
N VAL A 313 -7.20 19.12 28.67
CA VAL A 313 -7.68 18.24 27.57
C VAL A 313 -9.18 17.95 27.78
N VAL A 314 -9.60 17.62 28.99
CA VAL A 314 -11.01 17.37 29.30
C VAL A 314 -11.86 18.62 29.04
N ASP A 315 -11.38 19.80 29.37
CA ASP A 315 -12.09 21.04 29.08
C ASP A 315 -12.22 21.30 27.58
N SER A 316 -11.17 21.07 26.76
CA SER A 316 -11.25 21.14 25.31
C SER A 316 -12.26 20.12 24.71
N VAL A 317 -12.38 18.93 25.30
CA VAL A 317 -13.39 17.93 24.90
C VAL A 317 -14.81 18.42 25.19
N LYS A 318 -15.03 19.07 26.37
CA LYS A 318 -16.33 19.65 26.70
C LYS A 318 -16.72 20.76 25.74
N ASP A 319 -15.75 21.63 25.39
CA ASP A 319 -15.96 22.71 24.41
C ASP A 319 -16.37 22.12 23.05
N GLU A 320 -15.72 21.02 22.59
CA GLU A 320 -16.10 20.36 21.34
C GLU A 320 -17.51 19.74 21.41
N ILE A 321 -17.88 19.11 22.52
CA ILE A 321 -19.25 18.61 22.74
C ILE A 321 -20.26 19.75 22.68
N GLU A 322 -19.99 20.88 23.31
CA GLU A 322 -20.89 22.02 23.30
C GLU A 322 -21.02 22.65 21.88
N ASN A 323 -19.93 22.70 21.13
CA ASN A 323 -19.95 23.13 19.74
C ASN A 323 -20.83 22.21 18.88
N LEU A 324 -20.69 20.88 19.05
CA LEU A 324 -21.54 19.90 18.37
C LEU A 324 -23.00 20.06 18.80
N ARG A 325 -23.28 20.20 20.09
CA ARG A 325 -24.64 20.43 20.59
C ARG A 325 -25.27 21.64 19.92
N LYS A 326 -24.57 22.77 19.85
CA LYS A 326 -25.06 23.99 19.18
C LYS A 326 -25.37 23.73 17.71
N SER A 327 -24.48 23.06 16.99
CA SER A 327 -24.68 22.83 15.55
C SER A 327 -25.87 21.93 15.20
N TYR A 328 -26.35 21.08 16.15
CA TYR A 328 -27.46 20.17 15.91
C TYR A 328 -28.80 20.63 16.53
N PHE A 329 -28.77 21.51 17.53
CA PHE A 329 -29.96 21.90 18.29
C PHE A 329 -30.28 23.39 18.20
N GLU A 330 -29.41 24.19 17.61
CA GLU A 330 -29.59 25.62 17.28
C GLU A 330 -29.60 25.83 15.76
#